data_ce859f5d7c400eaac5310597e700b8ea
#
_entry.id   ce859f5d7c400eaac5310597e700b8ea
#
_cell.length_a   1.000
_cell.length_b   1.000
_cell.length_c   1.000
_cell.angle_alpha   90.00
_cell.angle_beta   90.00
_cell.angle_gamma   90.00
#
_symmetry.space_group_name_H-M   'P 1'
#
loop_
_entity.id
_entity.type
_entity.pdbx_description
1 polymer ?
#
loop_
_entity_poly.entity_id
_entity_poly.type
_entity_poly.pdbx_seq_one_letter_code
_entity_poly.pdbx_strand_id
1 'polypeptide(L)'
;MKLSQGNQDYKNGDFKKSSSSYEKSLSEDEKNIDAFYNSGNSSYMNGDFESARESFNSFISKTNNIDDKSKAHYNIGNSFLTEYAKEAKEKGKAPSSDILKNAVKEYQQALRYSPNDKDARYNLSYAMKLLQNQQKQDQENKDKD
;
A
#
# COMPACT_ATOMS: atom_id res chain seq x y z
N MET A 1 12.49 -22.73 -1.20
CA MET A 1 13.21 -22.61 0.07
C MET A 1 13.23 -21.21 0.64
N LYS A 2 13.68 -20.21 -0.11
CA LYS A 2 13.72 -18.82 0.42
C LYS A 2 12.34 -18.19 0.54
N LEU A 3 11.39 -18.55 -0.31
CA LEU A 3 10.00 -18.15 -0.16
C LEU A 3 9.42 -18.71 1.14
N SER A 4 9.69 -19.98 1.44
CA SER A 4 9.28 -20.61 2.69
C SER A 4 9.90 -19.94 3.90
N GLN A 5 11.16 -19.52 3.81
CA GLN A 5 11.83 -18.80 4.89
C GLN A 5 11.19 -17.43 5.11
N GLY A 6 10.90 -16.71 4.03
CA GLY A 6 10.19 -15.43 4.10
C GLY A 6 8.83 -15.56 4.75
N ASN A 7 8.06 -16.59 4.38
CA ASN A 7 6.75 -16.87 4.95
C ASN A 7 6.82 -17.14 6.45
N GLN A 8 7.84 -17.90 6.88
CA GLN A 8 8.04 -18.21 8.29
C GLN A 8 8.44 -16.96 9.07
N ASP A 9 9.35 -16.15 8.54
CA ASP A 9 9.77 -14.90 9.15
C ASP A 9 8.59 -13.95 9.29
N TYR A 10 7.72 -13.89 8.29
CA TYR A 10 6.51 -13.07 8.31
C TYR A 10 5.56 -13.53 9.43
N LYS A 11 5.32 -14.84 9.55
CA LYS A 11 4.47 -15.40 10.60
C LYS A 11 5.02 -15.10 11.99
N ASN A 12 6.35 -15.06 12.12
CA ASN A 12 7.01 -14.75 13.39
C ASN A 12 7.06 -13.27 13.71
N GLY A 13 6.54 -12.42 12.82
CA GLY A 13 6.53 -10.98 13.01
C GLY A 13 7.86 -10.29 12.69
N ASP A 14 8.81 -11.02 12.09
CA ASP A 14 10.11 -10.47 11.70
C ASP A 14 10.04 -10.00 10.25
N PHE A 15 9.45 -8.81 10.07
CA PHE A 15 9.14 -8.29 8.74
C PHE A 15 10.38 -7.83 7.96
N LYS A 16 11.41 -7.35 8.64
CA LYS A 16 12.67 -6.97 7.99
C LYS A 16 13.37 -8.21 7.42
N LYS A 17 13.45 -9.27 8.22
CA LYS A 17 14.02 -10.55 7.82
C LYS A 17 13.20 -11.19 6.70
N SER A 18 11.88 -11.15 6.82
CA SER A 18 10.94 -11.64 5.82
C SER A 18 11.17 -10.94 4.48
N SER A 19 11.28 -9.61 4.48
CA SER A 19 11.53 -8.82 3.28
C SER A 19 12.85 -9.24 2.61
N SER A 20 13.92 -9.38 3.39
CA SER A 20 15.22 -9.83 2.87
C SER A 20 15.15 -11.23 2.25
N SER A 21 14.41 -12.15 2.88
CA SER A 21 14.24 -13.52 2.38
C SER A 21 13.46 -13.53 1.06
N TYR A 22 12.42 -12.69 0.94
CA TYR A 22 11.66 -12.57 -0.31
C TYR A 22 12.50 -11.93 -1.42
N GLU A 23 13.32 -10.93 -1.11
CA GLU A 23 14.23 -10.34 -2.10
C GLU A 23 15.22 -11.36 -2.64
N LYS A 24 15.76 -12.22 -1.77
CA LYS A 24 16.64 -13.32 -2.20
C LYS A 24 15.89 -14.32 -3.07
N SER A 25 14.65 -14.65 -2.74
CA SER A 25 13.81 -15.52 -3.55
C SER A 25 13.62 -14.93 -4.95
N LEU A 26 13.38 -13.61 -5.06
CA LEU A 26 13.22 -12.92 -6.33
C LEU A 26 14.50 -12.86 -7.14
N SER A 27 15.67 -12.70 -6.49
CA SER A 27 16.95 -12.69 -7.18
C SER A 27 17.29 -14.06 -7.79
N GLU A 28 16.75 -15.14 -7.23
CA GLU A 28 16.96 -16.50 -7.74
C GLU A 28 15.92 -16.89 -8.78
N ASP A 29 14.68 -16.45 -8.63
CA ASP A 29 13.58 -16.77 -9.53
C ASP A 29 12.61 -15.60 -9.66
N GLU A 30 12.85 -14.72 -10.63
CA GLU A 30 11.99 -13.58 -10.94
C GLU A 30 10.59 -13.99 -11.41
N LYS A 31 10.40 -15.27 -11.75
CA LYS A 31 9.09 -15.79 -12.17
C LYS A 31 8.19 -16.11 -11.00
N ASN A 32 8.72 -16.09 -9.79
CA ASN A 32 7.93 -16.34 -8.59
C ASN A 32 7.12 -15.09 -8.23
N ILE A 33 5.96 -14.96 -8.87
CA ILE A 33 5.08 -13.80 -8.75
C ILE A 33 4.64 -13.58 -7.30
N ASP A 34 4.34 -14.67 -6.57
CA ASP A 34 3.87 -14.58 -5.18
C ASP A 34 4.90 -13.92 -4.27
N ALA A 35 6.18 -14.06 -4.58
CA ALA A 35 7.23 -13.43 -3.79
C ALA A 35 7.16 -11.89 -3.85
N PHE A 36 6.72 -11.33 -4.98
CA PHE A 36 6.49 -9.87 -5.07
C PHE A 36 5.38 -9.42 -4.13
N TYR A 37 4.27 -10.15 -4.12
CA TYR A 37 3.14 -9.83 -3.24
C TYR A 37 3.55 -9.94 -1.77
N ASN A 38 4.22 -11.02 -1.41
CA ASN A 38 4.67 -11.28 -0.05
C ASN A 38 5.73 -10.26 0.41
N SER A 39 6.64 -9.87 -0.49
CA SER A 39 7.61 -8.81 -0.23
C SER A 39 6.91 -7.47 0.05
N GLY A 40 5.87 -7.16 -0.73
CA GLY A 40 5.06 -5.97 -0.52
C GLY A 40 4.44 -5.95 0.87
N ASN A 41 3.84 -7.06 1.30
CA ASN A 41 3.25 -7.17 2.63
C ASN A 41 4.30 -7.00 3.74
N SER A 42 5.47 -7.61 3.58
CA SER A 42 6.54 -7.50 4.58
C SER A 42 7.09 -6.09 4.70
N SER A 43 7.30 -5.41 3.57
CA SER A 43 7.75 -4.02 3.56
C SER A 43 6.72 -3.12 4.21
N TYR A 44 5.43 -3.34 3.91
CA TYR A 44 4.35 -2.59 4.54
C TYR A 44 4.37 -2.73 6.06
N MET A 45 4.46 -3.97 6.54
CA MET A 45 4.48 -4.25 7.98
C MET A 45 5.73 -3.69 8.66
N ASN A 46 6.82 -3.55 7.92
CA ASN A 46 8.06 -2.95 8.42
C ASN A 46 8.06 -1.41 8.32
N GLY A 47 7.01 -0.81 7.78
CA GLY A 47 6.91 0.64 7.60
C GLY A 47 7.62 1.19 6.38
N ASP A 48 8.12 0.33 5.50
CA ASP A 48 8.80 0.71 4.26
C ASP A 48 7.77 0.82 3.13
N PHE A 49 6.99 1.88 3.17
CA PHE A 49 5.82 2.01 2.29
C PHE A 49 6.19 2.13 0.81
N GLU A 50 7.25 2.85 0.49
CA GLU A 50 7.70 3.00 -0.90
C GLU A 50 8.13 1.65 -1.48
N SER A 51 8.93 0.89 -0.75
CA SER A 51 9.34 -0.46 -1.16
C SER A 51 8.15 -1.40 -1.29
N ALA A 52 7.17 -1.29 -0.39
CA ALA A 52 5.94 -2.08 -0.47
C ALA A 52 5.21 -1.81 -1.78
N ARG A 53 5.05 -0.55 -2.15
CA ARG A 53 4.36 -0.15 -3.38
C ARG A 53 5.10 -0.64 -4.62
N GLU A 54 6.42 -0.58 -4.62
CA GLU A 54 7.23 -1.10 -5.74
C GLU A 54 6.99 -2.59 -5.94
N SER A 55 7.00 -3.36 -4.84
CA SER A 55 6.76 -4.80 -4.91
C SER A 55 5.34 -5.12 -5.38
N PHE A 56 4.33 -4.43 -4.87
CA PHE A 56 2.95 -4.64 -5.30
C PHE A 56 2.76 -4.25 -6.77
N ASN A 57 3.39 -3.18 -7.24
CA ASN A 57 3.31 -2.78 -8.65
C ASN A 57 3.97 -3.82 -9.56
N SER A 58 5.09 -4.41 -9.13
CA SER A 58 5.72 -5.51 -9.86
C SER A 58 4.78 -6.72 -9.93
N PHE A 59 4.13 -7.04 -8.83
CA PHE A 59 3.13 -8.11 -8.79
C PHE A 59 1.98 -7.85 -9.79
N ILE A 60 1.43 -6.65 -9.76
CA ILE A 60 0.32 -6.25 -10.66
C ILE A 60 0.74 -6.40 -12.14
N SER A 61 1.95 -6.02 -12.48
CA SER A 61 2.43 -6.08 -13.86
C SER A 61 2.64 -7.51 -14.35
N LYS A 62 2.80 -8.46 -13.45
CA LYS A 62 3.13 -9.87 -13.78
C LYS A 62 1.96 -10.82 -13.63
N THR A 63 0.99 -10.54 -12.77
CA THR A 63 -0.16 -11.42 -12.57
C THR A 63 -1.21 -11.21 -13.66
N ASN A 64 -1.87 -12.30 -14.06
CA ASN A 64 -3.03 -12.26 -14.96
C ASN A 64 -4.35 -12.39 -14.19
N ASN A 65 -4.30 -12.58 -12.89
CA ASN A 65 -5.47 -12.79 -12.06
C ASN A 65 -6.07 -11.43 -11.65
N ILE A 66 -7.32 -11.20 -12.02
CA ILE A 66 -8.01 -9.92 -11.77
C ILE A 66 -8.20 -9.68 -10.27
N ASP A 67 -8.57 -10.71 -9.52
CA ASP A 67 -8.76 -10.58 -8.08
C ASP A 67 -7.45 -10.23 -7.37
N ASP A 68 -6.35 -10.81 -7.82
CA ASP A 68 -5.02 -10.51 -7.29
C ASP A 68 -4.61 -9.06 -7.58
N LYS A 69 -4.92 -8.57 -8.79
CA LYS A 69 -4.68 -7.15 -9.13
C LYS A 69 -5.46 -6.23 -8.20
N SER A 70 -6.73 -6.55 -7.96
CA SER A 70 -7.57 -5.78 -7.05
C SER A 70 -6.98 -5.72 -5.65
N LYS A 71 -6.56 -6.87 -5.11
CA LYS A 71 -5.96 -6.95 -3.78
C LYS A 71 -4.69 -6.12 -3.68
N ALA A 72 -3.84 -6.17 -4.70
CA ALA A 72 -2.59 -5.42 -4.70
C ALA A 72 -2.85 -3.91 -4.74
N HIS A 73 -3.76 -3.44 -5.58
CA HIS A 73 -4.15 -2.02 -5.59
C HIS A 73 -4.72 -1.58 -4.24
N TYR A 74 -5.56 -2.41 -3.63
CA TYR A 74 -6.10 -2.15 -2.30
C TYR A 74 -4.97 -1.98 -1.27
N ASN A 75 -3.99 -2.89 -1.30
CA ASN A 75 -2.84 -2.82 -0.38
C ASN A 75 -1.98 -1.58 -0.63
N ILE A 76 -1.80 -1.17 -1.88
CA ILE A 76 -1.09 0.08 -2.21
C ILE A 76 -1.86 1.28 -1.62
N GLY A 77 -3.18 1.30 -1.80
CA GLY A 77 -4.03 2.34 -1.20
C GLY A 77 -3.85 2.40 0.31
N ASN A 78 -3.87 1.25 0.97
CA ASN A 78 -3.65 1.16 2.41
C ASN A 78 -2.27 1.69 2.81
N SER A 79 -1.24 1.45 2.01
CA SER A 79 0.11 1.95 2.29
C SER A 79 0.15 3.48 2.30
N PHE A 80 -0.57 4.12 1.38
CA PHE A 80 -0.67 5.58 1.36
C PHE A 80 -1.44 6.12 2.57
N LEU A 81 -2.56 5.49 2.95
CA LEU A 81 -3.32 5.92 4.12
C LEU A 81 -2.51 5.78 5.41
N THR A 82 -1.81 4.66 5.56
CA THR A 82 -0.99 4.41 6.75
C THR A 82 0.19 5.39 6.80
N GLU A 83 0.84 5.64 5.68
CA GLU A 83 1.91 6.64 5.56
C GLU A 83 1.40 8.03 5.96
N TYR A 84 0.23 8.42 5.44
CA TYR A 84 -0.38 9.71 5.77
C TYR A 84 -0.63 9.85 7.28
N ALA A 85 -1.26 8.84 7.88
CA ALA A 85 -1.58 8.85 9.31
C ALA A 85 -0.32 8.90 10.17
N LYS A 86 0.70 8.11 9.82
CA LYS A 86 1.96 8.05 10.54
C LYS A 86 2.71 9.38 10.47
N GLU A 87 2.81 9.96 9.27
CA GLU A 87 3.49 11.23 9.06
C GLU A 87 2.76 12.37 9.78
N ALA A 88 1.43 12.40 9.74
CA ALA A 88 0.64 13.38 10.47
C ALA A 88 0.89 13.33 11.97
N LYS A 89 0.95 12.11 12.51
CA LYS A 89 1.22 11.90 13.94
C LYS A 89 2.63 12.34 14.33
N GLU A 90 3.62 11.97 13.54
CA GLU A 90 5.03 12.28 13.84
C GLU A 90 5.33 13.77 13.72
N LYS A 91 4.77 14.47 12.75
CA LYS A 91 5.04 15.88 12.48
C LYS A 91 4.07 16.83 13.16
N GLY A 92 2.97 16.32 13.74
CA GLY A 92 1.95 17.13 14.39
C GLY A 92 1.18 18.06 13.44
N LYS A 93 1.27 17.82 12.14
CA LYS A 93 0.56 18.58 11.11
C LYS A 93 0.19 17.68 9.94
N ALA A 94 -0.77 18.09 9.14
CA ALA A 94 -1.20 17.31 7.98
C ALA A 94 -0.08 17.21 6.94
N PRO A 95 0.19 15.99 6.43
CA PRO A 95 1.11 15.79 5.31
C PRO A 95 0.54 16.36 4.01
N SER A 96 1.30 16.24 2.92
CA SER A 96 0.82 16.63 1.59
C SER A 96 -0.47 15.88 1.24
N SER A 97 -1.44 16.60 0.70
CA SER A 97 -2.69 16.00 0.22
C SER A 97 -2.47 15.01 -0.94
N ASP A 98 -1.31 15.08 -1.60
CA ASP A 98 -0.98 14.17 -2.71
C ASP A 98 -0.97 12.71 -2.25
N ILE A 99 -0.60 12.45 -1.00
CA ILE A 99 -0.61 11.09 -0.44
C ILE A 99 -2.06 10.55 -0.44
N LEU A 100 -3.01 11.37 -0.02
CA LEU A 100 -4.42 10.99 -0.01
C LEU A 100 -4.99 10.83 -1.43
N LYS A 101 -4.57 11.68 -2.36
CA LYS A 101 -4.98 11.57 -3.77
C LYS A 101 -4.50 10.24 -4.36
N ASN A 102 -3.29 9.84 -4.02
CA ASN A 102 -2.75 8.56 -4.46
C ASN A 102 -3.52 7.38 -3.86
N ALA A 103 -3.89 7.46 -2.58
CA ALA A 103 -4.72 6.44 -1.94
C ALA A 103 -6.07 6.30 -2.66
N VAL A 104 -6.75 7.41 -2.93
CA VAL A 104 -8.03 7.43 -3.66
C VAL A 104 -7.90 6.74 -5.01
N LYS A 105 -6.86 7.10 -5.76
CA LYS A 105 -6.61 6.53 -7.09
C LYS A 105 -6.44 5.01 -7.04
N GLU A 106 -5.69 4.52 -6.06
CA GLU A 106 -5.43 3.10 -5.92
C GLU A 106 -6.69 2.32 -5.52
N TYR A 107 -7.49 2.85 -4.60
CA TYR A 107 -8.76 2.22 -4.26
C TYR A 107 -9.74 2.22 -5.44
N GLN A 108 -9.74 3.26 -6.26
CA GLN A 108 -10.54 3.29 -7.49
C GLN A 108 -10.10 2.18 -8.45
N GLN A 109 -8.80 1.96 -8.59
CA GLN A 109 -8.28 0.86 -9.41
C GLN A 109 -8.70 -0.50 -8.84
N ALA A 110 -8.62 -0.68 -7.53
CA ALA A 110 -9.07 -1.91 -6.89
C ALA A 110 -10.54 -2.19 -7.22
N LEU A 111 -11.39 -1.17 -7.15
CA LEU A 111 -12.82 -1.31 -7.44
C LEU A 111 -13.13 -1.54 -8.93
N ARG A 112 -12.24 -1.11 -9.83
CA ARG A 112 -12.36 -1.44 -11.26
C ARG A 112 -12.27 -2.94 -11.48
N TYR A 113 -11.37 -3.59 -10.77
CA TYR A 113 -11.18 -5.05 -10.88
C TYR A 113 -12.18 -5.84 -10.02
N SER A 114 -12.59 -5.28 -8.88
CA SER A 114 -13.54 -5.93 -7.96
C SER A 114 -14.58 -4.91 -7.48
N PRO A 115 -15.62 -4.63 -8.30
CA PRO A 115 -16.58 -3.57 -7.99
C PRO A 115 -17.39 -3.76 -6.71
N ASN A 116 -17.47 -5.00 -6.22
CA ASN A 116 -18.26 -5.33 -5.04
C ASN A 116 -17.43 -5.45 -3.75
N ASP A 117 -16.15 -5.09 -3.81
CA ASP A 117 -15.26 -5.14 -2.65
C ASP A 117 -15.68 -4.05 -1.64
N LYS A 118 -16.25 -4.48 -0.53
CA LYS A 118 -16.77 -3.59 0.51
C LYS A 118 -15.65 -2.86 1.25
N ASP A 119 -14.52 -3.53 1.47
CA ASP A 119 -13.39 -2.93 2.19
C ASP A 119 -12.73 -1.83 1.35
N ALA A 120 -12.54 -2.06 0.07
CA ALA A 120 -12.01 -1.05 -0.84
C ALA A 120 -12.94 0.16 -0.93
N ARG A 121 -14.25 -0.10 -0.99
CA ARG A 121 -15.25 0.98 -1.05
C ARG A 121 -15.25 1.80 0.24
N TYR A 122 -15.19 1.14 1.38
CA TYR A 122 -15.14 1.81 2.67
C TYR A 122 -13.88 2.69 2.79
N ASN A 123 -12.72 2.13 2.45
CA ASN A 123 -11.46 2.85 2.54
C ASN A 123 -11.38 3.99 1.52
N LEU A 124 -11.96 3.81 0.33
CA LEU A 124 -12.07 4.89 -0.66
C LEU A 124 -12.87 6.06 -0.08
N SER A 125 -14.04 5.78 0.50
CA SER A 125 -14.87 6.82 1.10
C SER A 125 -14.14 7.54 2.23
N TYR A 126 -13.42 6.80 3.05
CA TYR A 126 -12.64 7.36 4.15
C TYR A 126 -11.52 8.27 3.61
N ALA A 127 -10.77 7.81 2.62
CA ALA A 127 -9.69 8.59 2.01
C ALA A 127 -10.23 9.87 1.35
N MET A 128 -11.36 9.78 0.65
CA MET A 128 -12.00 10.94 0.03
C MET A 128 -12.44 11.97 1.06
N LYS A 129 -12.98 11.51 2.18
CA LYS A 129 -13.40 12.40 3.27
C LYS A 129 -12.20 13.11 3.90
N LEU A 130 -11.10 12.40 4.15
CA LEU A 130 -9.88 13.01 4.66
C LEU A 130 -9.33 14.04 3.69
N LEU A 131 -9.31 13.72 2.40
CA LEU A 131 -8.83 14.62 1.35
C LEU A 131 -9.68 15.89 1.29
N GLN A 132 -11.00 15.73 1.33
CA GLN A 132 -11.93 16.87 1.30
C GLN A 132 -11.72 17.77 2.50
N ASN A 133 -11.57 17.19 3.70
CA ASN A 133 -11.34 17.97 4.92
C ASN A 133 -10.01 18.72 4.87
N GLN A 134 -8.97 18.09 4.35
CA GLN A 134 -7.67 18.74 4.22
C GLN A 134 -7.70 19.90 3.21
N GLN A 135 -8.34 19.70 2.06
CA GLN A 135 -8.49 20.75 1.05
C GLN A 135 -9.24 21.94 1.59
N LYS A 136 -10.25 21.69 2.42
CA LYS A 136 -11.02 22.76 3.08
C LYS A 136 -10.14 23.54 4.05
N GLN A 137 -9.33 22.84 4.87
CA GLN A 137 -8.41 23.49 5.80
C GLN A 137 -7.35 24.30 5.07
N ASP A 138 -6.81 23.78 3.98
CA ASP A 138 -5.81 24.47 3.16
C ASP A 138 -6.39 25.77 2.57
N GLN A 139 -7.65 25.74 2.12
CA GLN A 139 -8.33 26.92 1.61
C GLN A 139 -8.57 27.96 2.70
N GLU A 140 -9.01 27.52 3.88
CA GLU A 140 -9.22 28.41 5.03
C GLU A 140 -7.91 29.09 5.45
N ASN A 141 -6.80 28.35 5.43
CA ASN A 141 -5.49 28.89 5.76
C ASN A 141 -5.02 29.94 4.73
N LYS A 142 -5.30 29.73 3.44
CA LYS A 142 -5.00 30.72 2.39
C LYS A 142 -5.80 32.00 2.58
N ASP A 143 -7.07 31.88 2.98
CA ASP A 143 -7.95 32.99 3.17
C ASP A 143 -7.55 33.86 4.37
N LYS A 144 -6.79 33.32 5.32
CA LYS A 144 -6.27 34.05 6.48
C LYS A 144 -5.01 34.86 6.19
N ASP A 145 -4.29 34.50 5.13
CA ASP A 145 -3.10 35.22 4.70
C ASP A 145 -3.48 36.36 3.75
#